data_a5d105bd17059467e3f9fcd6d573dac3
#
_entry.id   a5d105bd17059467e3f9fcd6d573dac3
#
_cell.length_a   1.000
_cell.length_b   1.000
_cell.length_c   1.000
_cell.angle_alpha   90.00
_cell.angle_beta   90.00
_cell.angle_gamma   90.00
#
_symmetry.space_group_name_H-M   'P 1'
#
loop_
_entity.id
_entity.type
_entity.pdbx_description
1 polymer ?
#
loop_
_entity_poly.entity_id
_entity_poly.type
_entity_poly.pdbx_seq_one_letter_code
_entity_poly.pdbx_strand_id
1 'polypeptide(L)'
;LKTIIFALVFILFGNSLFAQKGTDSLPAYRSIPTIPPFKLMLVPDSTVFTKYDLKKKKATVIMLFSPDCDHCIHATQDLVEHYKLFKKAQIVMATSLSYNHIQKFYSDFNLAAYPNIKVGLDNTYFMGSFYRIRSYPAIFVYDKKGKFKEMFSGTVKFEIIAVTL
;
A
#
# COMPACT_ATOMS: atom_id res chain seq x y z
N LEU A 1 -60.87 14.57 -11.72
CA LEU A 1 -59.63 15.30 -12.03
C LEU A 1 -58.64 15.27 -10.85
N LYS A 2 -59.08 15.50 -9.62
CA LYS A 2 -58.20 15.45 -8.39
C LYS A 2 -57.60 14.06 -8.13
N THR A 3 -58.30 12.99 -8.39
CA THR A 3 -57.86 11.60 -8.21
C THR A 3 -56.81 11.17 -9.21
N ILE A 4 -56.85 11.66 -10.46
CA ILE A 4 -55.87 11.38 -11.51
C ILE A 4 -54.53 12.08 -11.22
N ILE A 5 -54.56 13.28 -10.66
CA ILE A 5 -53.37 14.05 -10.26
C ILE A 5 -52.61 13.33 -9.14
N PHE A 6 -53.31 12.73 -8.19
CA PHE A 6 -52.69 11.98 -7.08
C PHE A 6 -52.00 10.70 -7.55
N ALA A 7 -52.57 10.00 -8.54
CA ALA A 7 -51.97 8.80 -9.13
C ALA A 7 -50.72 9.13 -9.94
N LEU A 8 -50.68 10.24 -10.66
CA LEU A 8 -49.54 10.69 -11.46
C LEU A 8 -48.33 11.11 -10.59
N VAL A 9 -48.58 11.71 -9.43
CA VAL A 9 -47.50 12.09 -8.48
C VAL A 9 -46.87 10.86 -7.85
N PHE A 10 -47.62 9.79 -7.58
CA PHE A 10 -47.11 8.55 -7.00
C PHE A 10 -46.18 7.77 -7.97
N ILE A 11 -46.42 7.86 -9.29
CA ILE A 11 -45.61 7.21 -10.33
C ILE A 11 -44.28 7.91 -10.50
N LEU A 12 -44.18 9.22 -10.27
CA LEU A 12 -42.94 9.98 -10.39
C LEU A 12 -41.95 9.76 -9.23
N PHE A 13 -42.45 9.38 -8.05
CA PHE A 13 -41.57 9.08 -6.89
C PHE A 13 -41.10 7.64 -6.82
N GLY A 14 -41.65 6.72 -7.62
CA GLY A 14 -41.30 5.29 -7.61
C GLY A 14 -39.97 4.93 -8.27
N ASN A 15 -39.36 5.81 -9.05
CA ASN A 15 -38.16 5.46 -9.86
C ASN A 15 -36.81 5.85 -9.23
N SER A 16 -36.79 6.39 -8.02
CA SER A 16 -35.53 6.88 -7.39
C SER A 16 -34.78 5.83 -6.58
N LEU A 17 -35.25 4.58 -6.50
CA LEU A 17 -34.69 3.57 -5.60
C LEU A 17 -33.71 2.58 -6.28
N PHE A 18 -33.39 2.75 -7.56
CA PHE A 18 -32.49 1.83 -8.27
C PHE A 18 -31.08 2.34 -8.52
N ALA A 19 -30.69 3.46 -7.97
CA ALA A 19 -29.42 4.10 -8.28
C ALA A 19 -28.43 4.06 -7.10
N GLN A 20 -28.13 2.88 -6.54
CA GLN A 20 -26.89 2.70 -5.78
C GLN A 20 -26.53 1.22 -5.65
N LYS A 21 -26.33 0.53 -6.76
CA LYS A 21 -25.37 -0.56 -6.77
C LYS A 21 -24.02 0.12 -6.83
N GLY A 22 -23.41 0.36 -5.67
CA GLY A 22 -21.99 0.67 -5.59
C GLY A 22 -21.27 -0.45 -6.34
N THR A 23 -20.74 -0.14 -7.50
CA THR A 23 -19.83 -1.04 -8.20
C THR A 23 -18.65 -1.22 -7.27
N ASP A 24 -18.58 -2.36 -6.62
CA ASP A 24 -17.43 -2.78 -5.82
C ASP A 24 -16.29 -3.06 -6.82
N SER A 25 -15.81 -1.96 -7.44
CA SER A 25 -14.73 -2.02 -8.41
C SER A 25 -13.50 -2.58 -7.73
N LEU A 26 -12.83 -3.53 -8.36
CA LEU A 26 -11.59 -4.11 -7.85
C LEU A 26 -10.58 -3.00 -7.50
N PRO A 27 -9.79 -3.16 -6.45
CA PRO A 27 -8.69 -2.23 -6.14
C PRO A 27 -7.77 -2.07 -7.36
N ALA A 28 -7.22 -0.86 -7.54
CA ALA A 28 -6.41 -0.54 -8.72
C ALA A 28 -5.24 -1.51 -8.93
N TYR A 29 -4.62 -2.01 -7.88
CA TYR A 29 -3.51 -2.98 -7.99
C TYR A 29 -3.94 -4.35 -8.59
N ARG A 30 -5.22 -4.69 -8.56
CA ARG A 30 -5.78 -5.89 -9.21
C ARG A 30 -6.05 -5.67 -10.70
N SER A 31 -6.52 -4.46 -11.06
CA SER A 31 -6.83 -4.08 -12.45
C SER A 31 -5.57 -3.68 -13.21
N ILE A 32 -4.59 -3.08 -12.53
CA ILE A 32 -3.30 -2.65 -13.07
C ILE A 32 -2.22 -3.39 -12.27
N PRO A 33 -1.94 -4.68 -12.60
CA PRO A 33 -1.10 -5.54 -11.78
C PRO A 33 0.41 -5.26 -11.96
N THR A 34 0.79 -3.99 -11.98
CA THR A 34 2.18 -3.53 -12.07
C THR A 34 2.47 -2.54 -10.97
N ILE A 35 3.76 -2.35 -10.63
CA ILE A 35 4.18 -1.36 -9.64
C ILE A 35 3.63 0.01 -10.05
N PRO A 36 2.86 0.69 -9.16
CA PRO A 36 2.26 1.99 -9.47
C PRO A 36 3.31 3.11 -9.59
N PRO A 37 2.98 4.23 -10.23
CA PRO A 37 3.87 5.38 -10.36
C PRO A 37 3.92 6.20 -9.05
N PHE A 38 4.41 5.60 -7.96
CA PHE A 38 4.56 6.28 -6.69
C PHE A 38 5.67 7.34 -6.70
N LYS A 39 5.56 8.28 -5.77
CA LYS A 39 6.58 9.28 -5.45
C LYS A 39 6.65 9.41 -3.93
N LEU A 40 7.82 9.13 -3.34
CA LEU A 40 8.07 9.20 -1.90
C LEU A 40 9.15 10.22 -1.61
N MET A 41 9.08 10.84 -0.44
CA MET A 41 10.18 11.60 0.14
C MET A 41 10.88 10.69 1.16
N LEU A 42 12.10 10.27 0.84
CA LEU A 42 12.85 9.33 1.67
C LEU A 42 13.34 9.94 2.98
N VAL A 43 13.51 9.09 3.97
CA VAL A 43 14.30 9.39 5.16
C VAL A 43 15.66 8.73 5.05
N PRO A 44 16.75 9.35 5.61
CA PRO A 44 16.75 10.57 6.42
C PRO A 44 16.96 11.87 5.64
N ASP A 45 17.17 11.84 4.33
CA ASP A 45 17.75 12.92 3.54
C ASP A 45 16.74 13.69 2.68
N SER A 46 15.45 13.36 2.77
CA SER A 46 14.34 13.97 2.02
C SER A 46 14.46 13.85 0.49
N THR A 47 15.30 12.96 -0.02
CA THR A 47 15.41 12.74 -1.46
C THR A 47 14.11 12.16 -2.04
N VAL A 48 13.81 12.54 -3.28
CA VAL A 48 12.65 12.00 -3.99
C VAL A 48 12.99 10.62 -4.55
N PHE A 49 12.12 9.65 -4.30
CA PHE A 49 12.22 8.29 -4.78
C PHE A 49 10.93 7.87 -5.48
N THR A 50 11.07 7.31 -6.65
CA THR A 50 9.96 6.92 -7.52
C THR A 50 10.09 5.48 -7.97
N LYS A 51 9.08 4.95 -8.65
CA LYS A 51 9.19 3.61 -9.25
C LYS A 51 10.34 3.48 -10.26
N TYR A 52 10.78 4.58 -10.87
CA TYR A 52 11.83 4.57 -11.87
C TYR A 52 13.24 4.42 -11.26
N ASP A 53 13.36 4.67 -9.96
CA ASP A 53 14.60 4.48 -9.19
C ASP A 53 14.76 3.03 -8.70
N LEU A 54 13.72 2.19 -8.89
CA LEU A 54 13.78 0.78 -8.57
C LEU A 54 14.78 0.05 -9.47
N LYS A 55 15.56 -0.84 -8.87
CA LYS A 55 16.54 -1.65 -9.61
C LYS A 55 15.82 -2.66 -10.50
N LYS A 56 16.14 -2.64 -11.79
CA LYS A 56 15.60 -3.61 -12.77
C LYS A 56 15.98 -5.04 -12.40
N LYS A 57 15.15 -6.00 -12.80
CA LYS A 57 15.36 -7.44 -12.57
C LYS A 57 15.47 -7.86 -11.10
N LYS A 58 14.92 -7.04 -10.18
CA LYS A 58 14.76 -7.40 -8.77
C LYS A 58 13.29 -7.49 -8.41
N ALA A 59 12.92 -8.50 -7.63
CA ALA A 59 11.60 -8.54 -7.01
C ALA A 59 11.45 -7.35 -6.05
N THR A 60 10.24 -6.83 -5.95
CA THR A 60 9.94 -5.66 -5.12
C THR A 60 8.88 -6.00 -4.10
N VAL A 61 9.15 -5.70 -2.84
CA VAL A 61 8.17 -5.74 -1.75
C VAL A 61 7.80 -4.30 -1.41
N ILE A 62 6.52 -3.98 -1.48
CA ILE A 62 5.99 -2.67 -1.04
C ILE A 62 5.21 -2.91 0.25
N MET A 63 5.63 -2.29 1.34
CA MET A 63 4.96 -2.34 2.64
C MET A 63 4.39 -0.97 2.96
N LEU A 64 3.06 -0.90 3.04
CA LEU A 64 2.37 0.27 3.58
C LEU A 64 2.19 0.07 5.08
N PHE A 65 2.60 1.04 5.87
CA PHE A 65 2.68 0.91 7.31
C PHE A 65 2.32 2.20 8.05
N SER A 66 2.10 2.07 9.35
CA SER A 66 2.07 3.19 10.30
C SER A 66 3.17 2.98 11.33
N PRO A 67 4.02 3.98 11.59
CA PRO A 67 5.04 3.93 12.65
C PRO A 67 4.48 3.65 14.05
N ASP A 68 3.23 4.05 14.30
CA ASP A 68 2.56 3.92 15.60
C ASP A 68 1.72 2.63 15.72
N CYS A 69 1.82 1.73 14.76
CA CYS A 69 1.05 0.48 14.73
C CYS A 69 1.88 -0.70 15.24
N ASP A 70 1.48 -1.36 16.32
CA ASP A 70 2.19 -2.50 16.91
C ASP A 70 2.46 -3.62 15.91
N HIS A 71 1.48 -3.95 15.06
CA HIS A 71 1.67 -4.95 14.02
C HIS A 71 2.75 -4.56 13.01
N CYS A 72 2.88 -3.25 12.71
CA CYS A 72 3.93 -2.75 11.81
C CYS A 72 5.30 -2.79 12.48
N ILE A 73 5.36 -2.49 13.77
CA ILE A 73 6.57 -2.61 14.59
C ILE A 73 7.07 -4.06 14.56
N HIS A 74 6.20 -5.01 14.90
CA HIS A 74 6.54 -6.44 14.88
C HIS A 74 6.92 -6.94 13.48
N ALA A 75 6.20 -6.50 12.44
CA ALA A 75 6.51 -6.85 11.06
C ALA A 75 7.90 -6.32 10.63
N THR A 76 8.27 -5.12 11.10
CA THR A 76 9.59 -4.55 10.81
C THR A 76 10.70 -5.26 11.58
N GLN A 77 10.46 -5.66 12.83
CA GLN A 77 11.39 -6.51 13.60
C GLN A 77 11.65 -7.83 12.88
N ASP A 78 10.58 -8.52 12.48
CA ASP A 78 10.66 -9.79 11.75
C ASP A 78 11.36 -9.64 10.38
N LEU A 79 11.12 -8.55 9.65
CA LEU A 79 11.84 -8.22 8.41
C LEU A 79 13.35 -8.07 8.64
N VAL A 80 13.74 -7.34 9.68
CA VAL A 80 15.16 -7.09 10.02
C VAL A 80 15.84 -8.39 10.46
N GLU A 81 15.18 -9.20 11.26
CA GLU A 81 15.68 -10.51 11.70
C GLU A 81 15.91 -11.44 10.51
N HIS A 82 14.97 -11.47 9.56
CA HIS A 82 15.03 -12.32 8.37
C HIS A 82 15.61 -11.61 7.14
N TYR A 83 16.28 -10.48 7.31
CA TYR A 83 16.79 -9.65 6.20
C TYR A 83 17.62 -10.41 5.17
N LYS A 84 18.35 -11.44 5.59
CA LYS A 84 19.19 -12.26 4.69
C LYS A 84 18.39 -12.87 3.53
N LEU A 85 17.12 -13.17 3.74
CA LEU A 85 16.21 -13.72 2.72
C LEU A 85 15.88 -12.71 1.61
N PHE A 86 15.99 -11.42 1.92
CA PHE A 86 15.61 -10.30 1.04
C PHE A 86 16.78 -9.63 0.32
N LYS A 87 18.01 -10.11 0.47
CA LYS A 87 19.21 -9.49 -0.15
C LYS A 87 19.11 -9.36 -1.68
N LYS A 88 18.37 -10.25 -2.34
CA LYS A 88 18.17 -10.24 -3.80
C LYS A 88 16.91 -9.45 -4.22
N ALA A 89 16.08 -9.03 -3.30
CA ALA A 89 14.92 -8.18 -3.52
C ALA A 89 15.23 -6.71 -3.21
N GLN A 90 14.24 -5.85 -3.39
CA GLN A 90 14.22 -4.47 -2.90
C GLN A 90 12.91 -4.23 -2.15
N ILE A 91 12.97 -3.43 -1.10
CA ILE A 91 11.84 -3.20 -0.21
C ILE A 91 11.57 -1.70 -0.16
N VAL A 92 10.32 -1.34 -0.35
CA VAL A 92 9.82 0.04 -0.25
C VAL A 92 8.82 0.08 0.89
N MET A 93 9.14 0.78 1.95
CA MET A 93 8.24 1.03 3.07
C MET A 93 7.69 2.44 2.94
N ALA A 94 6.38 2.56 2.86
CA ALA A 94 5.72 3.84 2.65
C ALA A 94 4.61 4.08 3.68
N THR A 95 4.52 5.32 4.14
CA THR A 95 3.46 5.80 5.03
C THR A 95 3.10 7.23 4.69
N SER A 96 1.91 7.65 5.12
CA SER A 96 1.46 9.04 4.94
C SER A 96 1.50 9.85 6.23
N LEU A 97 2.12 9.30 7.28
CA LEU A 97 2.33 10.02 8.55
C LEU A 97 3.50 11.01 8.43
N SER A 98 3.64 11.89 9.43
CA SER A 98 4.61 12.97 9.37
C SER A 98 6.06 12.48 9.21
N TYR A 99 6.87 13.25 8.53
CA TYR A 99 8.28 12.96 8.27
C TYR A 99 9.07 12.64 9.55
N ASN A 100 8.83 13.39 10.64
CA ASN A 100 9.52 13.18 11.91
C ASN A 100 9.21 11.81 12.54
N HIS A 101 7.96 11.34 12.44
CA HIS A 101 7.59 9.99 12.92
C HIS A 101 8.30 8.91 12.11
N ILE A 102 8.40 9.09 10.79
CA ILE A 102 9.10 8.15 9.91
C ILE A 102 10.60 8.13 10.20
N GLN A 103 11.18 9.31 10.40
CA GLN A 103 12.61 9.45 10.72
C GLN A 103 12.96 8.76 12.05
N LYS A 104 12.10 8.94 13.06
CA LYS A 104 12.28 8.23 14.35
C LYS A 104 12.21 6.71 14.14
N PHE A 105 11.17 6.22 13.45
CA PHE A 105 11.01 4.80 13.14
C PHE A 105 12.22 4.23 12.38
N TYR A 106 12.72 4.95 11.39
CA TYR A 106 13.90 4.59 10.63
C TYR A 106 15.14 4.42 11.50
N SER A 107 15.32 5.31 12.47
CA SER A 107 16.42 5.26 13.44
C SER A 107 16.24 4.13 14.45
N ASP A 108 15.05 3.97 15.01
CA ASP A 108 14.74 2.95 16.03
C ASP A 108 15.04 1.53 15.53
N PHE A 109 14.76 1.26 14.25
CA PHE A 109 15.02 -0.03 13.60
C PHE A 109 16.39 -0.11 12.90
N ASN A 110 17.23 0.92 13.02
CA ASN A 110 18.52 1.01 12.33
C ASN A 110 18.44 0.65 10.84
N LEU A 111 17.41 1.17 10.14
CA LEU A 111 17.14 0.79 8.74
C LEU A 111 18.22 1.27 7.77
N ALA A 112 19.10 2.18 8.20
CA ALA A 112 20.30 2.58 7.46
C ALA A 112 21.25 1.40 7.14
N ALA A 113 21.26 0.38 8.00
CA ALA A 113 22.11 -0.81 7.81
C ALA A 113 21.63 -1.72 6.65
N TYR A 114 20.45 -1.46 6.07
CA TYR A 114 19.80 -2.31 5.07
C TYR A 114 19.61 -1.57 3.73
N PRO A 115 20.62 -1.52 2.86
CA PRO A 115 20.67 -0.61 1.70
C PRO A 115 19.60 -0.88 0.63
N ASN A 116 18.97 -2.05 0.64
CA ASN A 116 17.85 -2.39 -0.26
C ASN A 116 16.48 -2.11 0.35
N ILE A 117 16.40 -1.55 1.57
CA ILE A 117 15.18 -1.02 2.19
C ILE A 117 15.16 0.50 1.97
N LYS A 118 14.08 0.99 1.38
CA LYS A 118 13.80 2.43 1.24
C LYS A 118 12.56 2.76 2.03
N VAL A 119 12.67 3.76 2.89
CA VAL A 119 11.56 4.22 3.74
C VAL A 119 11.22 5.65 3.38
N GLY A 120 9.95 5.95 3.17
CA GLY A 120 9.58 7.29 2.75
C GLY A 120 8.12 7.67 3.01
N LEU A 121 7.91 8.99 2.92
CA LEU A 121 6.62 9.64 3.05
C LEU A 121 5.88 9.65 1.72
N ASP A 122 4.68 9.10 1.67
CA ASP A 122 3.67 9.33 0.63
C ASP A 122 2.82 10.53 1.03
N ASN A 123 3.28 11.73 0.73
CA ASN A 123 2.60 12.97 1.10
C ASN A 123 1.32 13.26 0.28
N THR A 124 1.03 12.46 -0.72
CA THR A 124 -0.15 12.59 -1.58
C THR A 124 -1.25 11.57 -1.30
N TYR A 125 -1.04 10.64 -0.37
CA TYR A 125 -1.93 9.49 -0.13
C TYR A 125 -2.19 8.63 -1.36
N PHE A 126 -1.32 8.74 -2.37
CA PHE A 126 -1.49 8.03 -3.62
C PHE A 126 -1.48 6.51 -3.42
N MET A 127 -0.50 6.00 -2.66
CA MET A 127 -0.36 4.55 -2.47
C MET A 127 -1.51 3.98 -1.65
N GLY A 128 -1.94 4.68 -0.59
CA GLY A 128 -3.10 4.28 0.20
C GLY A 128 -4.37 4.13 -0.64
N SER A 129 -4.61 5.08 -1.53
CA SER A 129 -5.76 5.09 -2.46
C SER A 129 -5.63 4.01 -3.55
N PHE A 130 -4.46 3.85 -4.15
CA PHE A 130 -4.20 2.86 -5.20
C PHE A 130 -4.41 1.43 -4.70
N TYR A 131 -3.89 1.14 -3.50
CA TYR A 131 -3.97 -0.19 -2.90
C TYR A 131 -5.27 -0.42 -2.13
N ARG A 132 -6.09 0.61 -1.86
CA ARG A 132 -7.32 0.54 -1.03
C ARG A 132 -7.05 -0.18 0.28
N ILE A 133 -6.00 0.22 0.99
CA ILE A 133 -5.63 -0.42 2.25
C ILE A 133 -6.72 -0.25 3.30
N ARG A 134 -7.00 -1.32 4.04
CA ARG A 134 -7.98 -1.36 5.12
C ARG A 134 -7.35 -1.59 6.49
N SER A 135 -6.12 -2.09 6.51
CA SER A 135 -5.35 -2.39 7.72
C SER A 135 -3.86 -2.28 7.45
N TYR A 136 -3.10 -2.04 8.51
CA TYR A 136 -1.63 -2.03 8.48
C TYR A 136 -1.06 -3.23 9.25
N PRO A 137 0.14 -3.72 8.86
CA PRO A 137 0.79 -3.45 7.59
C PRO A 137 0.03 -4.07 6.41
N ALA A 138 0.15 -3.45 5.23
CA ALA A 138 -0.30 -4.04 3.97
C ALA A 138 0.91 -4.21 3.06
N ILE A 139 1.17 -5.44 2.62
CA ILE A 139 2.40 -5.82 1.93
C ILE A 139 2.05 -6.38 0.56
N PHE A 140 2.67 -5.81 -0.47
CA PHE A 140 2.45 -6.17 -1.88
C PHE A 140 3.74 -6.66 -2.50
N VAL A 141 3.71 -7.86 -3.06
CA VAL A 141 4.88 -8.50 -3.69
C VAL A 141 4.77 -8.41 -5.19
N TYR A 142 5.85 -7.98 -5.82
CA TYR A 142 6.00 -7.90 -7.27
C TYR A 142 7.20 -8.72 -7.72
N ASP A 143 7.06 -9.42 -8.82
CA ASP A 143 8.14 -10.20 -9.43
C ASP A 143 9.26 -9.31 -10.02
N LYS A 144 10.29 -9.94 -10.58
CA LYS A 144 11.44 -9.27 -11.21
C LYS A 144 11.09 -8.46 -12.45
N LYS A 145 9.87 -8.62 -12.99
CA LYS A 145 9.32 -7.85 -14.11
C LYS A 145 8.41 -6.71 -13.63
N GLY A 146 8.21 -6.58 -12.30
CA GLY A 146 7.31 -5.61 -11.70
C GLY A 146 5.84 -6.00 -11.80
N LYS A 147 5.52 -7.28 -12.06
CA LYS A 147 4.16 -7.79 -12.08
C LYS A 147 3.73 -8.21 -10.68
N PHE A 148 2.53 -7.81 -10.28
CA PHE A 148 1.93 -8.17 -8.99
C PHE A 148 1.82 -9.69 -8.85
N LYS A 149 2.23 -10.20 -7.70
CA LYS A 149 2.15 -11.63 -7.33
C LYS A 149 1.15 -11.85 -6.21
N GLU A 150 1.36 -11.21 -5.06
CA GLU A 150 0.60 -11.49 -3.86
C GLU A 150 0.48 -10.29 -2.93
N MET A 151 -0.52 -10.33 -2.05
CA MET A 151 -0.79 -9.31 -1.03
C MET A 151 -0.99 -10.00 0.32
N PHE A 152 -0.34 -9.44 1.33
CA PHE A 152 -0.48 -9.82 2.73
C PHE A 152 -0.94 -8.62 3.56
N SER A 153 -1.67 -8.86 4.63
CA SER A 153 -2.09 -7.81 5.56
C SER A 153 -2.12 -8.32 7.00
N GLY A 154 -1.91 -7.42 7.95
CA GLY A 154 -1.85 -7.76 9.37
C GLY A 154 -0.58 -8.53 9.74
N THR A 155 -0.69 -9.46 10.69
CA THR A 155 0.44 -10.23 11.19
C THR A 155 0.85 -11.32 10.19
N VAL A 156 1.98 -11.11 9.51
CA VAL A 156 2.58 -12.05 8.56
C VAL A 156 4.05 -12.21 8.84
N LYS A 157 4.55 -13.45 8.78
CA LYS A 157 5.96 -13.78 8.88
C LYS A 157 6.69 -13.44 7.58
N PHE A 158 7.81 -12.72 7.66
CA PHE A 158 8.60 -12.34 6.48
C PHE A 158 9.23 -13.55 5.77
N GLU A 159 9.45 -14.66 6.46
CA GLU A 159 9.84 -15.93 5.84
C GLU A 159 8.82 -16.40 4.79
N ILE A 160 7.51 -16.26 5.08
CA ILE A 160 6.42 -16.61 4.15
C ILE A 160 6.45 -15.66 2.93
N ILE A 161 6.69 -14.37 3.16
CA ILE A 161 6.82 -13.40 2.08
C ILE A 161 8.03 -13.73 1.19
N ALA A 162 9.14 -14.16 1.79
CA ALA A 162 10.37 -14.46 1.06
C ALA A 162 10.20 -15.60 0.05
N VAL A 163 9.37 -16.60 0.31
CA VAL A 163 9.12 -17.70 -0.65
C VAL A 163 8.29 -17.28 -1.86
N THR A 164 7.69 -16.09 -1.83
CA THR A 164 6.93 -15.53 -2.96
C THR A 164 7.79 -14.70 -3.93
N LEU A 165 9.06 -14.44 -3.63
CA LEU A 165 9.96 -13.54 -4.39
C LEU A 165 10.45 -14.10 -5.73
#